data_0aa46af4d07cdefe6b30cd08956dfe51
#
_entry.id   0aa46af4d07cdefe6b30cd08956dfe51
#
_cell.length_a   1.000
_cell.length_b   1.000
_cell.length_c   1.000
_cell.angle_alpha   90.00
_cell.angle_beta   90.00
_cell.angle_gamma   90.00
#
_symmetry.space_group_name_H-M   'P 1'
#
loop_
_entity.id
_entity.type
_entity.pdbx_description
1 polymer ?
#
loop_
_entity_poly.entity_id
_entity_poly.type
_entity_poly.pdbx_seq_one_letter_code
_entity_poly.pdbx_strand_id
1 'polypeptide(L)'
;MTFRLGEELAVRLPSGPEYVPGVVKEQHWLPVLAAQLPLPIPELMAVGEPGCGFPWPWSVYRWIDGGPLTDQMAGDLPWLAADLAEFLAALYRIDPVGGPPPGPHNFFRGGPLTVYEGETQEALAALAGHIDTALAAEVWQAAMAAPGPGRPVWFHGDAQPGNLLTKDGRLCAVIDFGTCGVGDPACDTTIAWTFLSGGSSRVFTERLPVDQATWTRGRGWAIWKAMKVLVGALDHDPQDAAFTTGVIGKVLADHLANT
;
A
#
# COMPACT_ATOMS: atom_id res chain seq x y z
N MET A 1 3.81 -1.74 16.10
CA MET A 1 5.08 -1.17 16.62
C MET A 1 6.20 -2.19 16.40
N THR A 2 7.39 -1.74 15.94
CA THR A 2 8.53 -2.64 15.68
C THR A 2 9.73 -2.16 16.50
N PHE A 3 10.39 -3.07 17.17
CA PHE A 3 11.56 -2.80 18.02
C PHE A 3 12.71 -3.69 17.57
N ARG A 4 13.93 -3.15 17.54
CA ARG A 4 15.13 -3.94 17.30
C ARG A 4 15.49 -4.72 18.57
N LEU A 5 15.75 -6.01 18.42
CA LEU A 5 16.18 -6.91 19.50
C LEU A 5 17.59 -7.45 19.19
N GLY A 6 18.59 -6.91 19.86
CA GLY A 6 19.99 -7.20 19.55
C GLY A 6 20.37 -6.69 18.16
N GLU A 7 21.23 -7.43 17.47
CA GLU A 7 21.72 -7.03 16.14
C GLU A 7 20.94 -7.67 14.99
N GLU A 8 20.36 -8.84 15.21
CA GLU A 8 19.84 -9.71 14.16
C GLU A 8 18.32 -9.86 14.15
N LEU A 9 17.61 -9.32 15.15
CA LEU A 9 16.18 -9.57 15.30
C LEU A 9 15.36 -8.27 15.41
N ALA A 10 14.09 -8.37 15.03
CA ALA A 10 13.05 -7.37 15.24
C ALA A 10 11.86 -8.00 15.95
N VAL A 11 11.33 -7.34 16.97
CA VAL A 11 10.05 -7.71 17.61
C VAL A 11 8.96 -6.80 17.07
N ARG A 12 7.91 -7.40 16.51
CA ARG A 12 6.73 -6.67 16.02
C ARG A 12 5.53 -6.95 16.89
N LEU A 13 5.02 -5.90 17.51
CA LEU A 13 3.83 -5.89 18.35
C LEU A 13 2.70 -5.18 17.62
N PRO A 14 1.47 -5.74 17.54
CA PRO A 14 0.32 -4.98 17.06
C PRO A 14 0.08 -3.76 17.96
N SER A 15 -0.33 -2.64 17.36
CA SER A 15 -0.60 -1.38 18.08
C SER A 15 -2.04 -1.27 18.58
N GLY A 16 -2.92 -2.15 18.10
CA GLY A 16 -4.33 -2.22 18.48
C GLY A 16 -4.95 -3.54 18.07
N PRO A 17 -6.17 -3.85 18.58
CA PRO A 17 -6.85 -5.11 18.29
C PRO A 17 -7.15 -5.32 16.80
N GLU A 18 -7.32 -4.24 16.03
CA GLU A 18 -7.58 -4.27 14.59
C GLU A 18 -6.41 -4.81 13.77
N TYR A 19 -5.18 -4.73 14.32
CA TYR A 19 -3.97 -5.23 13.65
C TYR A 19 -3.63 -6.69 13.99
N VAL A 20 -4.27 -7.26 15.01
CA VAL A 20 -4.01 -8.64 15.46
C VAL A 20 -4.24 -9.67 14.36
N PRO A 21 -5.33 -9.62 13.57
CA PRO A 21 -5.54 -10.56 12.48
C PRO A 21 -4.43 -10.49 11.40
N GLY A 22 -3.84 -9.30 11.20
CA GLY A 22 -2.69 -9.10 10.31
C GLY A 22 -1.45 -9.84 10.79
N VAL A 23 -1.16 -9.81 12.10
CA VAL A 23 -0.03 -10.55 12.70
C VAL A 23 -0.16 -12.05 12.47
N VAL A 24 -1.32 -12.62 12.79
CA VAL A 24 -1.57 -14.07 12.60
C VAL A 24 -1.46 -14.47 11.13
N LYS A 25 -1.96 -13.62 10.23
CA LYS A 25 -1.86 -13.82 8.79
C LYS A 25 -0.40 -13.81 8.31
N GLU A 26 0.40 -12.82 8.74
CA GLU A 26 1.82 -12.76 8.42
C GLU A 26 2.58 -14.01 8.90
N GLN A 27 2.32 -14.48 10.11
CA GLN A 27 2.94 -15.69 10.66
C GLN A 27 2.70 -16.91 9.76
N HIS A 28 1.52 -17.00 9.14
CA HIS A 28 1.16 -18.10 8.27
C HIS A 28 1.71 -17.95 6.85
N TRP A 29 1.59 -16.75 6.26
CA TRP A 29 1.81 -16.57 4.82
C TRP A 29 3.21 -16.11 4.44
N LEU A 30 3.93 -15.37 5.31
CA LEU A 30 5.28 -14.91 4.98
C LEU A 30 6.23 -16.06 4.57
N PRO A 31 6.26 -17.21 5.27
CA PRO A 31 7.13 -18.33 4.87
C PRO A 31 6.80 -18.88 3.47
N VAL A 32 5.51 -18.86 3.10
CA VAL A 32 5.05 -19.35 1.78
C VAL A 32 5.41 -18.36 0.67
N LEU A 33 5.25 -17.07 0.92
CA LEU A 33 5.53 -16.00 -0.05
C LEU A 33 7.03 -15.80 -0.25
N ALA A 34 7.83 -15.84 0.81
CA ALA A 34 9.27 -15.57 0.77
C ALA A 34 10.03 -16.45 -0.23
N ALA A 35 9.63 -17.71 -0.35
CA ALA A 35 10.28 -18.68 -1.26
C ALA A 35 10.10 -18.34 -2.75
N GLN A 36 9.18 -17.42 -3.10
CA GLN A 36 8.76 -17.14 -4.47
C GLN A 36 9.01 -15.67 -4.89
N LEU A 37 9.51 -14.84 -3.97
CA LEU A 37 9.74 -13.42 -4.22
C LEU A 37 11.21 -13.10 -4.51
N PRO A 38 11.49 -12.13 -5.39
CA PRO A 38 12.85 -11.81 -5.82
C PRO A 38 13.65 -11.01 -4.79
N LEU A 39 12.96 -10.38 -3.82
CA LEU A 39 13.57 -9.60 -2.74
C LEU A 39 13.16 -10.17 -1.39
N PRO A 40 14.00 -9.99 -0.36
CA PRO A 40 13.67 -10.32 1.01
C PRO A 40 12.36 -9.68 1.47
N ILE A 41 11.59 -10.45 2.23
CA ILE A 41 10.44 -10.00 3.02
C ILE A 41 10.67 -10.44 4.47
N PRO A 42 9.87 -10.00 5.48
CA PRO A 42 10.10 -10.39 6.86
C PRO A 42 10.14 -11.91 7.04
N GLU A 43 11.26 -12.42 7.55
CA GLU A 43 11.46 -13.83 7.88
C GLU A 43 11.04 -14.10 9.31
N LEU A 44 10.02 -14.94 9.51
CA LEU A 44 9.51 -15.28 10.85
C LEU A 44 10.50 -16.18 11.59
N MET A 45 11.00 -15.72 12.73
CA MET A 45 11.95 -16.44 13.59
C MET A 45 11.25 -17.09 14.78
N ALA A 46 10.24 -16.42 15.36
CA ALA A 46 9.44 -16.93 16.44
C ALA A 46 8.08 -16.26 16.53
N VAL A 47 7.14 -16.98 17.10
CA VAL A 47 5.79 -16.50 17.47
C VAL A 47 5.76 -16.25 18.96
N GLY A 48 5.28 -15.08 19.35
CA GLY A 48 5.08 -14.70 20.75
C GLY A 48 3.62 -14.79 21.15
N GLU A 49 3.41 -15.26 22.36
CA GLU A 49 2.09 -15.36 22.98
C GLU A 49 1.81 -14.14 23.88
N PRO A 50 0.51 -13.85 24.16
CA PRO A 50 0.14 -12.83 25.15
C PRO A 50 0.84 -13.07 26.49
N GLY A 51 1.38 -12.01 27.11
CA GLY A 51 2.08 -12.13 28.38
C GLY A 51 2.64 -10.80 28.88
N CYS A 52 3.05 -10.76 30.13
CA CYS A 52 3.66 -9.59 30.77
C CYS A 52 2.84 -8.28 30.60
N GLY A 53 1.51 -8.38 30.60
CA GLY A 53 0.62 -7.24 30.40
C GLY A 53 0.33 -6.87 28.94
N PHE A 54 0.97 -7.52 27.96
CA PHE A 54 0.66 -7.36 26.54
C PHE A 54 -0.40 -8.41 26.13
N PRO A 55 -1.57 -7.99 25.61
CA PRO A 55 -2.73 -8.87 25.49
C PRO A 55 -2.82 -9.65 24.17
N TRP A 56 -1.93 -9.41 23.21
CA TRP A 56 -2.04 -9.95 21.85
C TRP A 56 -0.86 -10.82 21.44
N PRO A 57 -1.01 -11.74 20.47
CA PRO A 57 0.11 -12.43 19.85
C PRO A 57 1.02 -11.42 19.14
N TRP A 58 2.29 -11.77 19.03
CA TRP A 58 3.31 -10.94 18.41
C TRP A 58 4.32 -11.80 17.66
N SER A 59 5.23 -11.18 16.93
CA SER A 59 6.19 -11.89 16.09
C SER A 59 7.61 -11.41 16.31
N VAL A 60 8.56 -12.34 16.18
CA VAL A 60 9.98 -12.04 16.03
C VAL A 60 10.37 -12.33 14.60
N TYR A 61 10.94 -11.34 13.93
CA TYR A 61 11.47 -11.45 12.58
C TYR A 61 12.99 -11.33 12.58
N ARG A 62 13.63 -11.87 11.54
CA ARG A 62 15.02 -11.53 11.25
C ARG A 62 15.10 -10.04 10.91
N TRP A 63 16.13 -9.38 11.47
CA TRP A 63 16.40 -7.99 11.08
C TRP A 63 16.87 -7.93 9.62
N ILE A 64 16.33 -7.02 8.86
CA ILE A 64 16.74 -6.76 7.49
C ILE A 64 17.54 -5.45 7.48
N ASP A 65 18.77 -5.52 7.00
CA ASP A 65 19.62 -4.34 6.84
C ASP A 65 19.13 -3.49 5.68
N GLY A 66 18.89 -2.22 5.96
CA GLY A 66 18.39 -1.24 5.02
C GLY A 66 17.73 -0.09 5.77
N GLY A 67 17.47 0.99 5.09
CA GLY A 67 16.69 2.12 5.58
C GLY A 67 15.39 2.26 4.81
N PRO A 68 14.28 2.70 5.44
CA PRO A 68 13.07 3.03 4.72
C PRO A 68 13.34 4.18 3.76
N LEU A 69 12.60 4.22 2.66
CA LEU A 69 12.57 5.42 1.82
C LEU A 69 12.04 6.59 2.64
N THR A 70 12.70 7.72 2.51
CA THR A 70 12.29 8.96 3.16
C THR A 70 11.89 10.00 2.12
N ASP A 71 11.15 11.02 2.53
CA ASP A 71 10.79 12.14 1.65
C ASP A 71 12.00 12.87 1.10
N GLN A 72 13.14 12.85 1.83
CA GLN A 72 14.42 13.40 1.36
C GLN A 72 15.00 12.62 0.16
N MET A 73 14.59 11.37 -0.02
CA MET A 73 14.93 10.54 -1.17
C MET A 73 13.85 10.66 -2.27
N ALA A 74 12.77 11.42 -2.02
CA ALA A 74 11.71 11.63 -3.00
C ALA A 74 12.30 12.31 -4.25
N GLY A 75 12.00 11.75 -5.40
CA GLY A 75 12.52 12.25 -6.67
C GLY A 75 12.22 11.30 -7.83
N ASP A 76 12.90 11.54 -8.93
CA ASP A 76 12.82 10.63 -10.07
C ASP A 76 13.75 9.43 -9.84
N LEU A 77 13.17 8.32 -9.38
CA LEU A 77 13.87 7.09 -9.00
C LEU A 77 13.47 5.92 -9.93
N PRO A 78 13.87 5.94 -11.22
CA PRO A 78 13.44 4.91 -12.18
C PRO A 78 13.87 3.49 -11.78
N TRP A 79 15.03 3.35 -11.13
CA TRP A 79 15.53 2.08 -10.63
C TRP A 79 14.62 1.51 -9.53
N LEU A 80 14.16 2.34 -8.59
CA LEU A 80 13.22 1.93 -7.53
C LEU A 80 11.88 1.49 -8.14
N ALA A 81 11.35 2.28 -9.07
CA ALA A 81 10.11 1.99 -9.77
C ALA A 81 10.19 0.65 -10.52
N ALA A 82 11.34 0.37 -11.15
CA ALA A 82 11.58 -0.89 -11.84
C ALA A 82 11.64 -2.08 -10.87
N ASP A 83 12.44 -1.94 -9.79
CA ASP A 83 12.59 -3.00 -8.77
C ASP A 83 11.24 -3.31 -8.09
N LEU A 84 10.46 -2.28 -7.75
CA LEU A 84 9.15 -2.46 -7.14
C LEU A 84 8.14 -3.09 -8.10
N ALA A 85 8.11 -2.66 -9.37
CA ALA A 85 7.24 -3.26 -10.36
C ALA A 85 7.55 -4.75 -10.57
N GLU A 86 8.85 -5.12 -10.60
CA GLU A 86 9.29 -6.51 -10.70
C GLU A 86 8.88 -7.33 -9.47
N PHE A 87 9.04 -6.77 -8.27
CA PHE A 87 8.61 -7.40 -7.02
C PHE A 87 7.11 -7.65 -7.01
N LEU A 88 6.29 -6.65 -7.30
CA LEU A 88 4.82 -6.78 -7.34
C LEU A 88 4.38 -7.74 -8.46
N ALA A 89 5.02 -7.70 -9.62
CA ALA A 89 4.74 -8.64 -10.69
C ALA A 89 5.05 -10.10 -10.28
N ALA A 90 6.10 -10.33 -9.48
CA ALA A 90 6.38 -11.65 -8.92
C ALA A 90 5.30 -12.07 -7.91
N LEU A 91 4.89 -11.16 -7.03
CA LEU A 91 3.82 -11.39 -6.05
C LEU A 91 2.50 -11.77 -6.75
N TYR A 92 2.12 -11.07 -7.83
CA TYR A 92 0.89 -11.34 -8.60
C TYR A 92 0.90 -12.69 -9.33
N ARG A 93 2.08 -13.29 -9.56
CA ARG A 93 2.20 -14.62 -10.18
C ARG A 93 2.08 -15.77 -9.21
N ILE A 94 2.21 -15.54 -7.91
CA ILE A 94 2.07 -16.58 -6.88
C ILE A 94 0.66 -17.17 -6.94
N ASP A 95 0.55 -18.48 -6.80
CA ASP A 95 -0.74 -19.17 -6.79
C ASP A 95 -1.64 -18.59 -5.67
N PRO A 96 -2.80 -18.03 -6.00
CA PRO A 96 -3.70 -17.42 -5.03
C PRO A 96 -4.52 -18.43 -4.21
N VAL A 97 -4.44 -19.72 -4.52
CA VAL A 97 -5.25 -20.75 -3.85
C VAL A 97 -4.99 -20.76 -2.35
N GLY A 98 -6.07 -20.68 -1.58
CA GLY A 98 -6.03 -20.65 -0.12
C GLY A 98 -5.63 -19.30 0.49
N GLY A 99 -5.22 -18.33 -0.31
CA GLY A 99 -4.88 -16.99 0.17
C GLY A 99 -6.10 -16.24 0.74
N PRO A 100 -5.90 -15.35 1.73
CA PRO A 100 -6.98 -14.65 2.42
C PRO A 100 -7.65 -13.63 1.51
N PRO A 101 -8.99 -13.68 1.31
CA PRO A 101 -9.71 -12.67 0.54
C PRO A 101 -9.77 -11.34 1.30
N PRO A 102 -10.13 -10.23 0.64
CA PRO A 102 -10.35 -8.94 1.29
C PRO A 102 -11.36 -9.02 2.44
N GLY A 103 -11.06 -8.35 3.55
CA GLY A 103 -11.92 -8.35 4.73
C GLY A 103 -11.43 -7.39 5.81
N PRO A 104 -12.04 -7.42 7.01
CA PRO A 104 -11.62 -6.55 8.12
C PRO A 104 -10.14 -6.70 8.50
N HIS A 105 -9.58 -7.90 8.34
CA HIS A 105 -8.19 -8.21 8.68
C HIS A 105 -7.13 -7.47 7.83
N ASN A 106 -7.53 -6.87 6.73
CA ASN A 106 -6.67 -6.10 5.84
C ASN A 106 -7.33 -4.78 5.40
N PHE A 107 -8.29 -4.31 6.18
CA PHE A 107 -9.03 -3.07 5.89
C PHE A 107 -9.62 -3.10 4.48
N PHE A 108 -10.15 -4.24 4.06
CA PHE A 108 -10.74 -4.48 2.73
C PHE A 108 -9.83 -4.15 1.54
N ARG A 109 -8.51 -4.09 1.73
CA ARG A 109 -7.56 -3.93 0.62
C ARG A 109 -7.76 -5.05 -0.41
N GLY A 110 -7.69 -4.70 -1.70
CA GLY A 110 -7.95 -5.64 -2.79
C GLY A 110 -9.42 -6.02 -2.98
N GLY A 111 -10.32 -5.43 -2.20
CA GLY A 111 -11.77 -5.57 -2.32
C GLY A 111 -12.43 -4.49 -3.19
N PRO A 112 -13.76 -4.51 -3.31
CA PRO A 112 -14.49 -3.51 -4.07
C PRO A 112 -14.43 -2.13 -3.39
N LEU A 113 -14.23 -1.07 -4.18
CA LEU A 113 -14.20 0.31 -3.69
C LEU A 113 -15.50 0.76 -3.00
N THR A 114 -16.63 0.08 -3.27
CA THR A 114 -17.94 0.35 -2.65
C THR A 114 -17.90 0.35 -1.12
N VAL A 115 -16.93 -0.36 -0.53
CA VAL A 115 -16.74 -0.37 0.94
C VAL A 115 -16.45 1.04 1.48
N TYR A 116 -15.84 1.89 0.67
CA TYR A 116 -15.42 3.24 1.05
C TYR A 116 -16.30 4.34 0.44
N GLU A 117 -17.45 4.00 -0.18
CA GLU A 117 -18.34 4.99 -0.79
C GLU A 117 -18.78 6.06 0.21
N GLY A 118 -19.23 5.66 1.42
CA GLY A 118 -19.66 6.60 2.46
C GLY A 118 -18.56 7.58 2.86
N GLU A 119 -17.36 7.05 3.17
CA GLU A 119 -16.19 7.88 3.54
C GLU A 119 -15.79 8.84 2.40
N THR A 120 -15.90 8.39 1.16
CA THR A 120 -15.57 9.23 -0.01
C THR A 120 -16.55 10.38 -0.15
N GLN A 121 -17.85 10.12 -0.01
CA GLN A 121 -18.88 11.18 -0.10
C GLN A 121 -18.74 12.19 1.04
N GLU A 122 -18.46 11.74 2.27
CA GLU A 122 -18.18 12.62 3.41
C GLU A 122 -16.94 13.49 3.15
N ALA A 123 -15.86 12.91 2.62
CA ALA A 123 -14.64 13.65 2.31
C ALA A 123 -14.85 14.67 1.19
N LEU A 124 -15.58 14.32 0.12
CA LEU A 124 -15.93 15.26 -0.95
C LEU A 124 -16.71 16.46 -0.40
N ALA A 125 -17.67 16.22 0.48
CA ALA A 125 -18.44 17.31 1.11
C ALA A 125 -17.56 18.21 2.01
N ALA A 126 -16.67 17.60 2.81
CA ALA A 126 -15.78 18.34 3.71
C ALA A 126 -14.71 19.16 2.96
N LEU A 127 -14.28 18.70 1.78
CA LEU A 127 -13.23 19.35 0.98
C LEU A 127 -13.77 20.36 -0.04
N ALA A 128 -15.06 20.69 0.01
CA ALA A 128 -15.64 21.72 -0.86
C ALA A 128 -14.90 23.06 -0.68
N GLY A 129 -14.39 23.61 -1.79
CA GLY A 129 -13.58 24.85 -1.79
C GLY A 129 -12.09 24.65 -1.51
N HIS A 130 -11.63 23.45 -1.15
CA HIS A 130 -10.21 23.12 -0.93
C HIS A 130 -9.58 22.41 -2.13
N ILE A 131 -10.37 21.60 -2.84
CA ILE A 131 -9.96 20.88 -4.04
C ILE A 131 -11.03 20.97 -5.12
N ASP A 132 -10.74 20.51 -6.35
CA ASP A 132 -11.77 20.29 -7.35
C ASP A 132 -12.55 19.00 -7.02
N THR A 133 -13.60 19.16 -6.20
CA THR A 133 -14.43 18.04 -5.75
C THR A 133 -15.28 17.45 -6.87
N ALA A 134 -15.60 18.23 -7.92
CA ALA A 134 -16.34 17.71 -9.06
C ALA A 134 -15.48 16.72 -9.84
N LEU A 135 -14.26 17.09 -10.16
CA LEU A 135 -13.31 16.19 -10.86
C LEU A 135 -12.91 15.01 -9.98
N ALA A 136 -12.74 15.20 -8.65
CA ALA A 136 -12.48 14.09 -7.72
C ALA A 136 -13.63 13.08 -7.69
N ALA A 137 -14.89 13.55 -7.74
CA ALA A 137 -16.06 12.69 -7.86
C ALA A 137 -16.08 11.92 -9.21
N GLU A 138 -15.68 12.55 -10.31
CA GLU A 138 -15.56 11.88 -11.60
C GLU A 138 -14.52 10.76 -11.57
N VAL A 139 -13.33 10.99 -10.97
CA VAL A 139 -12.32 9.96 -10.75
C VAL A 139 -12.88 8.79 -9.97
N TRP A 140 -13.60 9.08 -8.89
CA TRP A 140 -14.22 8.05 -8.05
C TRP A 140 -15.27 7.24 -8.83
N GLN A 141 -16.17 7.89 -9.54
CA GLN A 141 -17.20 7.23 -10.34
C GLN A 141 -16.59 6.39 -11.47
N ALA A 142 -15.55 6.89 -12.14
CA ALA A 142 -14.85 6.13 -13.16
C ALA A 142 -14.21 4.86 -12.57
N ALA A 143 -13.62 4.96 -11.37
CA ALA A 143 -13.03 3.81 -10.68
C ALA A 143 -14.09 2.78 -10.25
N MET A 144 -15.25 3.26 -9.79
CA MET A 144 -16.39 2.41 -9.43
C MET A 144 -17.01 1.69 -10.62
N ALA A 145 -17.05 2.35 -11.79
CA ALA A 145 -17.59 1.80 -13.02
C ALA A 145 -16.59 0.91 -13.78
N ALA A 146 -15.31 0.98 -13.45
CA ALA A 146 -14.28 0.20 -14.15
C ALA A 146 -14.52 -1.31 -13.96
N PRO A 147 -14.29 -2.13 -15.00
CA PRO A 147 -14.36 -3.58 -14.89
C PRO A 147 -13.55 -4.09 -13.71
N GLY A 148 -14.09 -5.03 -12.96
CA GLY A 148 -13.40 -5.68 -11.84
C GLY A 148 -12.19 -6.52 -12.30
N PRO A 149 -11.33 -6.98 -11.39
CA PRO A 149 -10.20 -7.83 -11.72
C PRO A 149 -10.70 -9.14 -12.31
N GLY A 150 -10.10 -9.58 -13.42
CA GLY A 150 -10.48 -10.85 -14.06
C GLY A 150 -10.15 -12.05 -13.18
N ARG A 151 -8.92 -12.11 -12.65
CA ARG A 151 -8.43 -13.13 -11.72
C ARG A 151 -7.86 -12.46 -10.48
N PRO A 152 -8.29 -12.88 -9.27
CA PRO A 152 -7.65 -12.44 -8.03
C PRO A 152 -6.17 -12.87 -8.00
N VAL A 153 -5.32 -11.97 -7.49
CA VAL A 153 -3.89 -12.21 -7.31
C VAL A 153 -3.47 -11.86 -5.89
N TRP A 154 -2.33 -12.34 -5.44
CA TRP A 154 -1.70 -11.82 -4.24
C TRP A 154 -1.35 -10.35 -4.44
N PHE A 155 -1.65 -9.51 -3.47
CA PHE A 155 -1.28 -8.10 -3.42
C PHE A 155 -0.65 -7.76 -2.06
N HIS A 156 0.14 -6.69 -2.01
CA HIS A 156 0.73 -6.19 -0.77
C HIS A 156 -0.26 -5.35 0.04
N GLY A 157 -0.98 -4.45 -0.61
CA GLY A 157 -2.04 -3.63 -0.01
C GLY A 157 -1.58 -2.35 0.67
N ASP A 158 -0.27 -2.17 0.88
CA ASP A 158 0.31 -0.97 1.48
C ASP A 158 1.73 -0.69 0.94
N ALA A 159 1.88 -0.72 -0.39
CA ALA A 159 3.14 -0.38 -1.06
C ALA A 159 3.39 1.13 -0.93
N GLN A 160 4.07 1.54 0.14
CA GLN A 160 4.40 2.92 0.46
C GLN A 160 5.86 3.06 0.90
N PRO A 161 6.45 4.27 0.87
CA PRO A 161 7.89 4.47 1.16
C PRO A 161 8.38 3.84 2.46
N GLY A 162 7.61 3.96 3.55
CA GLY A 162 7.96 3.38 4.85
C GLY A 162 8.09 1.84 4.86
N ASN A 163 7.48 1.16 3.89
CA ASN A 163 7.49 -0.29 3.75
C ASN A 163 8.51 -0.80 2.71
N LEU A 164 9.29 0.10 2.10
CA LEU A 164 10.30 -0.19 1.10
C LEU A 164 11.69 0.10 1.68
N LEU A 165 12.47 -0.95 1.93
CA LEU A 165 13.82 -0.79 2.45
C LEU A 165 14.82 -0.68 1.29
N THR A 166 15.74 0.28 1.43
CA THR A 166 16.81 0.52 0.46
C THR A 166 18.18 0.34 1.11
N LYS A 167 19.11 -0.15 0.31
CA LYS A 167 20.53 -0.27 0.66
C LYS A 167 21.36 -0.02 -0.60
N ASP A 168 22.41 0.77 -0.50
CA ASP A 168 23.33 1.09 -1.61
C ASP A 168 22.61 1.61 -2.87
N GLY A 169 21.55 2.40 -2.66
CA GLY A 169 20.77 3.00 -3.75
C GLY A 169 19.82 2.04 -4.48
N ARG A 170 19.54 0.84 -3.95
CA ARG A 170 18.62 -0.15 -4.54
C ARG A 170 17.56 -0.59 -3.54
N LEU A 171 16.40 -1.03 -4.04
CA LEU A 171 15.39 -1.70 -3.22
C LEU A 171 15.97 -3.05 -2.74
N CYS A 172 16.05 -3.24 -1.43
CA CYS A 172 16.64 -4.45 -0.86
C CYS A 172 15.63 -5.33 -0.12
N ALA A 173 14.48 -4.79 0.26
CA ALA A 173 13.40 -5.56 0.88
C ALA A 173 12.06 -4.82 0.82
N VAL A 174 10.97 -5.57 0.92
CA VAL A 174 9.60 -5.06 1.13
C VAL A 174 9.07 -5.64 2.43
N ILE A 175 8.54 -4.76 3.30
CA ILE A 175 8.08 -5.14 4.64
C ILE A 175 6.62 -4.76 4.86
N ASP A 176 6.06 -5.18 6.00
CA ASP A 176 4.68 -4.90 6.42
C ASP A 176 3.61 -5.52 5.52
N PHE A 177 3.52 -6.85 5.58
CA PHE A 177 2.50 -7.65 4.89
C PHE A 177 1.17 -7.74 5.67
N GLY A 178 1.00 -6.94 6.71
CA GLY A 178 -0.22 -6.93 7.53
C GLY A 178 -1.50 -6.68 6.74
N THR A 179 -1.42 -6.01 5.59
CA THR A 179 -2.57 -5.73 4.70
C THR A 179 -2.64 -6.64 3.48
N CYS A 180 -1.67 -7.53 3.27
CA CYS A 180 -1.66 -8.41 2.10
C CYS A 180 -2.89 -9.33 2.03
N GLY A 181 -3.16 -9.83 0.84
CA GLY A 181 -4.27 -10.76 0.60
C GLY A 181 -4.34 -11.18 -0.86
N VAL A 182 -5.43 -11.85 -1.21
CA VAL A 182 -5.73 -12.28 -2.58
C VAL A 182 -6.97 -11.54 -3.07
N GLY A 183 -6.84 -10.73 -4.12
CA GLY A 183 -7.91 -9.89 -4.65
C GLY A 183 -7.47 -9.02 -5.82
N ASP A 184 -7.99 -7.79 -5.84
CA ASP A 184 -7.66 -6.78 -6.84
C ASP A 184 -6.33 -6.08 -6.51
N PRO A 185 -5.30 -6.14 -7.38
CA PRO A 185 -4.03 -5.48 -7.15
C PRO A 185 -4.07 -3.94 -7.30
N ALA A 186 -5.20 -3.36 -7.62
CA ALA A 186 -5.34 -1.91 -7.83
C ALA A 186 -4.87 -1.08 -6.62
N CYS A 187 -4.99 -1.58 -5.40
CA CYS A 187 -4.51 -0.91 -4.20
C CYS A 187 -2.97 -0.75 -4.16
N ASP A 188 -2.21 -1.61 -4.84
CA ASP A 188 -0.75 -1.53 -4.91
C ASP A 188 -0.25 -0.46 -5.90
N THR A 189 -1.12 0.02 -6.79
CA THR A 189 -0.74 1.03 -7.79
C THR A 189 -0.68 2.45 -7.22
N THR A 190 -1.20 2.68 -6.01
CA THR A 190 -1.32 4.01 -5.39
C THR A 190 0.02 4.76 -5.28
N ILE A 191 1.13 4.03 -5.13
CA ILE A 191 2.48 4.61 -5.05
C ILE A 191 2.87 5.43 -6.29
N ALA A 192 2.25 5.17 -7.44
CA ALA A 192 2.47 5.93 -8.67
C ALA A 192 2.14 7.42 -8.50
N TRP A 193 1.18 7.76 -7.63
CA TRP A 193 0.76 9.14 -7.36
C TRP A 193 1.24 9.66 -6.00
N THR A 194 1.39 8.77 -5.01
CA THR A 194 1.74 9.18 -3.65
C THR A 194 3.25 9.43 -3.47
N PHE A 195 4.10 8.77 -4.23
CA PHE A 195 5.55 8.89 -4.05
C PHE A 195 6.31 9.06 -5.37
N LEU A 196 6.04 8.22 -6.38
CA LEU A 196 6.76 8.28 -7.65
C LEU A 196 6.41 9.58 -8.43
N SER A 197 7.34 10.00 -9.29
CA SER A 197 7.15 11.19 -10.12
C SER A 197 7.97 11.09 -11.41
N GLY A 198 7.60 11.88 -12.42
CA GLY A 198 8.37 12.00 -13.67
C GLY A 198 8.63 10.67 -14.36
N GLY A 199 9.90 10.37 -14.62
CA GLY A 199 10.35 9.12 -15.27
C GLY A 199 10.07 7.88 -14.43
N SER A 200 10.15 7.97 -13.10
CA SER A 200 9.88 6.82 -12.22
C SER A 200 8.41 6.37 -12.25
N SER A 201 7.46 7.32 -12.27
CA SER A 201 6.05 6.98 -12.43
C SER A 201 5.79 6.27 -13.76
N ARG A 202 6.42 6.75 -14.84
CA ARG A 202 6.31 6.12 -16.17
C ARG A 202 6.89 4.71 -16.17
N VAL A 203 8.10 4.52 -15.64
CA VAL A 203 8.75 3.19 -15.56
C VAL A 203 7.88 2.22 -14.78
N PHE A 204 7.30 2.63 -13.66
CA PHE A 204 6.40 1.80 -12.87
C PHE A 204 5.15 1.40 -13.66
N THR A 205 4.51 2.37 -14.33
CA THR A 205 3.29 2.14 -15.13
C THR A 205 3.56 1.20 -16.32
N GLU A 206 4.70 1.35 -17.00
CA GLU A 206 5.07 0.51 -18.14
C GLU A 206 5.47 -0.91 -17.75
N ARG A 207 6.04 -1.10 -16.56
CA ARG A 207 6.57 -2.41 -16.12
C ARG A 207 5.60 -3.24 -15.31
N LEU A 208 4.68 -2.60 -14.57
CA LEU A 208 3.71 -3.34 -13.77
C LEU A 208 2.67 -4.00 -14.69
N PRO A 209 2.53 -5.36 -14.70
CA PRO A 209 1.70 -6.06 -15.67
C PRO A 209 0.22 -6.06 -15.26
N VAL A 210 -0.39 -4.89 -15.24
CA VAL A 210 -1.81 -4.68 -14.95
C VAL A 210 -2.49 -3.92 -16.10
N ASP A 211 -3.79 -4.14 -16.26
CA ASP A 211 -4.57 -3.51 -17.31
C ASP A 211 -5.00 -2.06 -16.96
N GLN A 212 -5.53 -1.35 -17.96
CA GLN A 212 -6.01 0.01 -17.77
C GLN A 212 -7.16 0.11 -16.77
N ALA A 213 -8.01 -0.91 -16.67
CA ALA A 213 -9.08 -0.94 -15.68
C ALA A 213 -8.52 -1.01 -14.25
N THR A 214 -7.43 -1.73 -14.03
CA THR A 214 -6.72 -1.77 -12.76
C THR A 214 -6.13 -0.40 -12.39
N TRP A 215 -5.53 0.32 -13.36
CA TRP A 215 -5.05 1.69 -13.15
C TRP A 215 -6.20 2.65 -12.82
N THR A 216 -7.35 2.50 -13.48
CA THR A 216 -8.54 3.31 -13.18
C THR A 216 -9.04 3.06 -11.75
N ARG A 217 -9.10 1.81 -11.30
CA ARG A 217 -9.46 1.48 -9.91
C ARG A 217 -8.38 1.95 -8.91
N GLY A 218 -7.10 1.90 -9.31
CA GLY A 218 -5.99 2.44 -8.53
C GLY A 218 -6.09 3.93 -8.25
N ARG A 219 -6.54 4.73 -9.26
CA ARG A 219 -6.88 6.15 -9.03
C ARG A 219 -7.96 6.30 -7.97
N GLY A 220 -8.97 5.41 -7.98
CA GLY A 220 -10.00 5.39 -6.93
C GLY A 220 -9.43 5.14 -5.53
N TRP A 221 -8.52 4.18 -5.39
CA TRP A 221 -7.82 3.93 -4.12
C TRP A 221 -6.99 5.14 -3.67
N ALA A 222 -6.28 5.78 -4.61
CA ALA A 222 -5.42 6.92 -4.32
C ALA A 222 -6.23 8.16 -3.91
N ILE A 223 -7.30 8.49 -4.67
CA ILE A 223 -8.13 9.67 -4.40
C ILE A 223 -8.89 9.54 -3.07
N TRP A 224 -9.49 8.36 -2.80
CA TRP A 224 -10.16 8.11 -1.53
C TRP A 224 -9.22 8.32 -0.34
N LYS A 225 -8.05 7.64 -0.35
CA LYS A 225 -7.10 7.73 0.77
C LYS A 225 -6.56 9.14 0.94
N ALA A 226 -6.22 9.83 -0.16
CA ALA A 226 -5.72 11.20 -0.11
C ALA A 226 -6.77 12.17 0.43
N MET A 227 -8.02 12.09 -0.01
CA MET A 227 -9.09 12.94 0.51
C MET A 227 -9.32 12.70 2.01
N LYS A 228 -9.34 11.44 2.44
CA LYS A 228 -9.50 11.11 3.87
C LYS A 228 -8.37 11.69 4.74
N VAL A 229 -7.12 11.56 4.28
CA VAL A 229 -5.96 12.13 4.98
C VAL A 229 -6.04 13.65 5.00
N LEU A 230 -6.37 14.28 3.87
CA LEU A 230 -6.49 15.75 3.78
C LEU A 230 -7.54 16.29 4.75
N VAL A 231 -8.71 15.67 4.86
CA VAL A 231 -9.74 16.06 5.84
C VAL A 231 -9.17 16.09 7.27
N GLY A 232 -8.38 15.08 7.64
CA GLY A 232 -7.74 15.03 8.96
C GLY A 232 -6.60 16.04 9.16
N ALA A 233 -5.92 16.44 8.08
CA ALA A 233 -4.75 17.31 8.13
C ALA A 233 -5.08 18.81 8.04
N LEU A 234 -6.23 19.21 7.47
CA LEU A 234 -6.54 20.59 7.12
C LEU A 234 -6.30 21.61 8.25
N ASP A 235 -6.71 21.26 9.46
CA ASP A 235 -6.65 22.17 10.61
C ASP A 235 -5.48 21.88 11.56
N HIS A 236 -4.72 20.79 11.32
CA HIS A 236 -3.78 20.29 12.33
C HIS A 236 -2.37 20.10 11.79
N ASP A 237 -2.19 19.82 10.50
CA ASP A 237 -0.89 19.58 9.89
C ASP A 237 -0.80 20.20 8.47
N PRO A 238 -0.36 21.46 8.38
CA PRO A 238 -0.24 22.16 7.10
C PRO A 238 0.72 21.48 6.10
N GLN A 239 1.74 20.77 6.60
CA GLN A 239 2.71 20.11 5.75
C GLN A 239 2.09 18.87 5.11
N ASP A 240 1.40 18.03 5.90
CA ASP A 240 0.68 16.87 5.41
C ASP A 240 -0.50 17.27 4.51
N ALA A 241 -1.21 18.35 4.84
CA ALA A 241 -2.25 18.91 3.98
C ALA A 241 -1.72 19.33 2.61
N ALA A 242 -0.58 20.04 2.55
CA ALA A 242 0.03 20.46 1.30
C ALA A 242 0.52 19.26 0.46
N PHE A 243 1.17 18.29 1.10
CA PHE A 243 1.61 17.05 0.45
C PHE A 243 0.41 16.30 -0.15
N THR A 244 -0.62 16.10 0.65
CA THR A 244 -1.80 15.33 0.25
C THR A 244 -2.62 16.03 -0.84
N THR A 245 -2.71 17.37 -0.79
CA THR A 245 -3.28 18.17 -1.89
C THR A 245 -2.50 17.95 -3.19
N GLY A 246 -1.17 17.89 -3.11
CA GLY A 246 -0.32 17.54 -4.26
C GLY A 246 -0.60 16.14 -4.83
N VAL A 247 -0.83 15.16 -3.97
CA VAL A 247 -1.23 13.79 -4.40
C VAL A 247 -2.57 13.84 -5.14
N ILE A 248 -3.57 14.52 -4.59
CA ILE A 248 -4.89 14.70 -5.24
C ILE A 248 -4.68 15.32 -6.62
N GLY A 249 -3.92 16.41 -6.72
CA GLY A 249 -3.62 17.06 -8.00
C GLY A 249 -3.00 16.13 -9.04
N LYS A 250 -2.08 15.25 -8.64
CA LYS A 250 -1.49 14.23 -9.54
C LYS A 250 -2.53 13.22 -10.03
N VAL A 251 -3.42 12.74 -9.15
CA VAL A 251 -4.47 11.78 -9.53
C VAL A 251 -5.45 12.41 -10.52
N LEU A 252 -5.87 13.67 -10.25
CA LEU A 252 -6.78 14.41 -11.14
C LEU A 252 -6.15 14.65 -12.52
N ALA A 253 -4.88 15.08 -12.57
CA ALA A 253 -4.17 15.29 -13.82
C ALA A 253 -3.99 14.00 -14.63
N ASP A 254 -3.68 12.89 -13.95
CA ASP A 254 -3.53 11.58 -14.60
C ASP A 254 -4.89 11.08 -15.13
N HIS A 255 -5.97 11.33 -14.42
CA HIS A 255 -7.32 11.02 -14.90
C HIS A 255 -7.63 11.74 -16.20
N LEU A 256 -7.45 13.07 -16.24
CA LEU A 256 -7.68 13.88 -17.43
C LEU A 256 -6.81 13.49 -18.64
N ALA A 257 -5.60 12.98 -18.38
CA ALA A 257 -4.70 12.52 -19.44
C ALA A 257 -5.07 11.16 -20.03
N ASN A 258 -5.93 10.39 -19.35
CA ASN A 258 -6.28 9.01 -19.73
C ASN A 258 -7.79 8.81 -20.02
N THR A 259 -8.58 9.88 -20.05
CA THR A 259 -9.97 9.94 -20.52
C THR A 259 -10.06 10.65 -21.84
#